data_078afdd83957334496ee330b8a5e7119
#
_entry.id   078afdd83957334496ee330b8a5e7119
#
_cell.length_a   1.000
_cell.length_b   1.000
_cell.length_c   1.000
_cell.angle_alpha   90.00
_cell.angle_beta   90.00
_cell.angle_gamma   90.00
#
_symmetry.space_group_name_H-M   'P 1'
#
loop_
_entity.id
_entity.type
_entity.pdbx_description
1 polymer ?
#
loop_
_entity_poly.entity_id
_entity_poly.type
_entity_poly.pdbx_seq_one_letter_code
_entity_poly.pdbx_strand_id
1 'polypeptide(L)'
;MRTKQEIQLELLQELDDICSKNNLNYIMVEQKSLYAYLKHTLNDDYRMVAVAMTQGDIDRFCQIVLNEKNEDRYIEGIFNNPHYIPVFVSYGNRNTTDLDTVHRNRNLHHGIRIRIYPIMKSVGRDGTIFEAWNKRLKKESTLRKILNKQIMSERLGYMRTGLRILNGLYSLTGGGTRYYNEVKKNSFIDRWEDIQKFSRVRIVNKYFSTEIFKYVTKIEIDGVDLAFPGNPDDYFIQAYGKDYKEKSIESRKLRNNVVIDTEVGYDKVINDTEDILNEIRSIHEDIVLKRRDVKDEFGAVQNVWRLVRMTEKQIEYQDYFMDDKINELLRLDLNNEEDLEIVYGELSPAISTLRRYANFGMTFSINPKIDSLIKNVLVIKKEDDLFKKINSISNRVYFIE
;
A
#
# COMPACT_ATOMS: atom_id res chain seq x y z
N MET A 1 -2.64 -10.56 -13.31
CA MET A 1 -2.03 -9.88 -12.15
C MET A 1 -3.10 -9.05 -11.48
N ARG A 2 -3.46 -9.36 -10.24
CA ARG A 2 -4.50 -8.60 -9.51
C ARG A 2 -4.00 -7.17 -9.25
N THR A 3 -4.91 -6.20 -9.30
CA THR A 3 -4.60 -4.81 -8.95
C THR A 3 -4.70 -4.58 -7.43
N LYS A 4 -4.12 -3.49 -6.95
CA LYS A 4 -4.30 -3.05 -5.56
C LYS A 4 -5.78 -2.83 -5.23
N GLN A 5 -6.54 -2.31 -6.19
CA GLN A 5 -7.96 -2.03 -6.06
C GLN A 5 -8.76 -3.33 -5.83
N GLU A 6 -8.52 -4.35 -6.63
CA GLU A 6 -9.18 -5.67 -6.48
C GLU A 6 -8.94 -6.27 -5.10
N ILE A 7 -7.70 -6.19 -4.59
CA ILE A 7 -7.37 -6.65 -3.23
C ILE A 7 -8.08 -5.81 -2.16
N GLN A 8 -8.17 -4.49 -2.34
CA GLN A 8 -8.89 -3.64 -1.41
C GLN A 8 -10.40 -3.91 -1.42
N LEU A 9 -10.97 -4.22 -2.58
CA LEU A 9 -12.38 -4.59 -2.71
C LEU A 9 -12.67 -5.94 -2.05
N GLU A 10 -11.79 -6.93 -2.25
CA GLU A 10 -11.85 -8.23 -1.56
C GLU A 10 -11.85 -8.05 -0.03
N LEU A 11 -10.94 -7.23 0.49
CA LEU A 11 -10.88 -6.93 1.93
C LEU A 11 -12.13 -6.20 2.45
N LEU A 12 -12.74 -5.33 1.63
CA LEU A 12 -13.99 -4.67 2.00
C LEU A 12 -15.17 -5.64 2.00
N GLN A 13 -15.23 -6.54 1.03
CA GLN A 13 -16.27 -7.59 0.99
C GLN A 13 -16.17 -8.51 2.20
N GLU A 14 -14.97 -8.98 2.53
CA GLU A 14 -14.73 -9.78 3.73
C GLU A 14 -15.14 -9.04 5.02
N LEU A 15 -14.79 -7.74 5.09
CA LEU A 15 -15.21 -6.90 6.23
C LEU A 15 -16.73 -6.80 6.29
N ASP A 16 -17.41 -6.58 5.17
CA ASP A 16 -18.87 -6.51 5.13
C ASP A 16 -19.52 -7.83 5.54
N ASP A 17 -19.01 -8.95 5.06
CA ASP A 17 -19.48 -10.29 5.41
C ASP A 17 -19.35 -10.56 6.92
N ILE A 18 -18.20 -10.23 7.50
CA ILE A 18 -17.98 -10.38 8.95
C ILE A 18 -18.94 -9.49 9.73
N CYS A 19 -19.09 -8.22 9.32
CA CYS A 19 -19.95 -7.27 9.98
C CYS A 19 -21.42 -7.68 9.91
N SER A 20 -21.89 -8.09 8.72
CA SER A 20 -23.27 -8.51 8.50
C SER A 20 -23.62 -9.77 9.30
N LYS A 21 -22.73 -10.79 9.33
CA LYS A 21 -22.94 -12.02 10.09
C LYS A 21 -22.97 -11.81 11.62
N ASN A 22 -22.29 -10.77 12.11
CA ASN A 22 -22.10 -10.54 13.54
C ASN A 22 -22.82 -9.30 14.08
N ASN A 23 -23.69 -8.66 13.28
CA ASN A 23 -24.39 -7.43 13.64
C ASN A 23 -23.42 -6.33 14.09
N LEU A 24 -22.37 -6.09 13.31
CA LEU A 24 -21.45 -4.98 13.49
C LEU A 24 -21.76 -3.88 12.49
N ASN A 25 -21.65 -2.62 12.92
CA ASN A 25 -21.88 -1.49 12.06
C ASN A 25 -20.57 -0.85 11.62
N TYR A 26 -20.47 -0.54 10.33
CA TYR A 26 -19.38 0.28 9.78
C TYR A 26 -19.93 1.23 8.74
N ILE A 27 -19.14 2.22 8.37
CA ILE A 27 -19.40 3.10 7.23
C ILE A 27 -18.11 3.40 6.47
N MET A 28 -18.23 3.53 5.16
CA MET A 28 -17.16 4.01 4.30
C MET A 28 -16.83 5.47 4.59
N VAL A 29 -15.54 5.81 4.72
CA VAL A 29 -15.08 7.17 5.05
C VAL A 29 -13.88 7.59 4.21
N GLU A 30 -13.46 8.85 4.34
CA GLU A 30 -12.33 9.46 3.65
C GLU A 30 -12.56 9.69 2.14
N GLN A 31 -11.54 10.18 1.44
CA GLN A 31 -11.66 10.63 0.04
C GLN A 31 -11.98 9.49 -0.94
N LYS A 32 -11.52 8.26 -0.65
CA LYS A 32 -11.79 7.13 -1.53
C LYS A 32 -13.27 6.73 -1.48
N SER A 33 -13.93 6.90 -0.33
CA SER A 33 -15.38 6.70 -0.21
C SER A 33 -16.19 7.74 -1.00
N LEU A 34 -15.72 8.99 -1.09
CA LEU A 34 -16.36 9.99 -1.94
C LEU A 34 -16.29 9.60 -3.42
N TYR A 35 -15.12 9.15 -3.88
CA TYR A 35 -15.00 8.70 -5.27
C TYR A 35 -15.90 7.48 -5.53
N ALA A 36 -15.87 6.50 -4.64
CA ALA A 36 -16.72 5.32 -4.72
C ALA A 36 -18.22 5.69 -4.79
N TYR A 37 -18.67 6.62 -3.95
CA TYR A 37 -20.02 7.13 -3.96
C TYR A 37 -20.43 7.78 -5.29
N LEU A 38 -19.53 8.62 -5.85
CA LEU A 38 -19.85 9.38 -7.09
C LEU A 38 -19.73 8.54 -8.36
N LYS A 39 -18.91 7.50 -8.36
CA LYS A 39 -18.56 6.73 -9.57
C LYS A 39 -18.97 5.26 -9.50
N HIS A 40 -19.50 4.79 -8.39
CA HIS A 40 -19.83 3.38 -8.12
C HIS A 40 -18.69 2.41 -8.36
N THR A 41 -17.44 2.90 -8.21
CA THR A 41 -16.22 2.10 -8.33
C THR A 41 -15.13 2.60 -7.40
N LEU A 42 -14.26 1.70 -6.95
CA LEU A 42 -13.01 2.08 -6.32
C LEU A 42 -12.02 2.45 -7.44
N ASN A 43 -11.58 3.69 -7.47
CA ASN A 43 -10.59 4.08 -8.47
C ASN A 43 -9.21 3.49 -8.19
N ASP A 44 -8.39 3.43 -9.24
CA ASP A 44 -7.02 2.89 -9.19
C ASP A 44 -6.01 3.89 -8.61
N ASP A 45 -6.47 4.84 -7.81
CA ASP A 45 -5.57 5.77 -7.14
C ASP A 45 -4.97 5.13 -5.87
N TYR A 46 -3.79 5.64 -5.49
CA TYR A 46 -3.01 5.10 -4.36
C TYR A 46 -3.52 5.52 -2.98
N ARG A 47 -4.72 6.11 -2.89
CA ARG A 47 -5.32 6.46 -1.61
C ARG A 47 -5.71 5.21 -0.85
N MET A 48 -5.65 5.32 0.46
CA MET A 48 -6.07 4.24 1.33
C MET A 48 -7.59 4.17 1.42
N VAL A 49 -8.11 2.97 1.33
CA VAL A 49 -9.49 2.68 1.68
C VAL A 49 -9.64 2.73 3.20
N ALA A 50 -10.72 3.34 3.65
CA ALA A 50 -10.98 3.49 5.07
C ALA A 50 -12.47 3.33 5.40
N VAL A 51 -12.72 2.73 6.56
CA VAL A 51 -14.04 2.63 7.17
C VAL A 51 -13.99 3.22 8.59
N ALA A 52 -15.14 3.57 9.14
CA ALA A 52 -15.29 3.95 10.54
C ALA A 52 -16.27 3.02 11.25
N MET A 53 -15.95 2.68 12.48
CA MET A 53 -16.75 1.82 13.36
C MET A 53 -16.76 2.39 14.77
N THR A 54 -17.71 1.98 15.61
CA THR A 54 -17.61 2.22 17.05
C THR A 54 -16.50 1.35 17.66
N GLN A 55 -16.02 1.72 18.83
CA GLN A 55 -14.92 0.97 19.45
C GLN A 55 -15.34 -0.46 19.83
N GLY A 56 -16.56 -0.64 20.30
CA GLY A 56 -17.07 -1.98 20.60
C GLY A 56 -17.17 -2.87 19.35
N ASP A 57 -17.59 -2.29 18.21
CA ASP A 57 -17.61 -3.02 16.94
C ASP A 57 -16.20 -3.34 16.45
N ILE A 58 -15.24 -2.41 16.60
CA ILE A 58 -13.82 -2.66 16.29
C ILE A 58 -13.27 -3.81 17.14
N ASP A 59 -13.51 -3.79 18.45
CA ASP A 59 -13.01 -4.82 19.36
C ASP A 59 -13.57 -6.21 18.98
N ARG A 60 -14.87 -6.30 18.68
CA ARG A 60 -15.52 -7.54 18.24
C ARG A 60 -15.00 -8.00 16.88
N PHE A 61 -14.87 -7.10 15.91
CA PHE A 61 -14.29 -7.40 14.61
C PHE A 61 -12.86 -7.97 14.74
N CYS A 62 -12.01 -7.30 15.54
CA CYS A 62 -10.65 -7.77 15.80
C CYS A 62 -10.62 -9.17 16.43
N GLN A 63 -11.51 -9.46 17.38
CA GLN A 63 -11.61 -10.77 18.00
C GLN A 63 -12.02 -11.86 17.00
N ILE A 64 -13.00 -11.57 16.13
CA ILE A 64 -13.45 -12.52 15.10
C ILE A 64 -12.29 -12.84 14.15
N VAL A 65 -11.65 -11.83 13.56
CA VAL A 65 -10.54 -12.03 12.63
C VAL A 65 -9.37 -12.79 13.27
N LEU A 66 -9.04 -12.51 14.52
CA LEU A 66 -7.97 -13.23 15.23
C LEU A 66 -8.34 -14.69 15.53
N ASN A 67 -9.62 -14.98 15.75
CA ASN A 67 -10.10 -16.34 16.02
C ASN A 67 -10.19 -17.19 14.75
N GLU A 68 -10.46 -16.58 13.59
CA GLU A 68 -10.51 -17.28 12.29
C GLU A 68 -9.16 -17.83 11.84
N LYS A 69 -8.04 -17.32 12.38
CA LYS A 69 -6.66 -17.75 12.08
C LYS A 69 -6.35 -17.85 10.58
N ASN A 70 -6.92 -16.94 9.79
CA ASN A 70 -6.60 -16.87 8.37
C ASN A 70 -5.15 -16.39 8.19
N GLU A 71 -4.28 -17.26 7.67
CA GLU A 71 -2.85 -16.96 7.51
C GLU A 71 -2.58 -15.89 6.46
N ASP A 72 -3.48 -15.71 5.48
CA ASP A 72 -3.36 -14.70 4.42
C ASP A 72 -3.77 -13.29 4.90
N ARG A 73 -4.40 -13.20 6.06
CA ARG A 73 -4.90 -11.93 6.61
C ARG A 73 -4.11 -11.52 7.84
N TYR A 74 -4.05 -10.22 8.05
CA TYR A 74 -3.57 -9.68 9.31
C TYR A 74 -4.49 -8.58 9.82
N ILE A 75 -4.55 -8.47 11.12
CA ILE A 75 -5.14 -7.33 11.81
C ILE A 75 -4.10 -6.74 12.75
N GLU A 76 -3.89 -5.45 12.65
CA GLU A 76 -2.85 -4.77 13.41
C GLU A 76 -3.35 -3.46 14.00
N GLY A 77 -3.11 -3.33 15.29
CA GLY A 77 -3.41 -2.14 16.06
C GLY A 77 -2.54 -2.07 17.31
N ILE A 78 -2.67 -1.00 18.07
CA ILE A 78 -1.88 -0.84 19.30
C ILE A 78 -2.19 -1.92 20.37
N PHE A 79 -3.31 -2.61 20.24
CA PHE A 79 -3.73 -3.69 21.15
C PHE A 79 -2.90 -4.96 20.99
N ASN A 80 -2.36 -5.23 19.80
CA ASN A 80 -1.56 -6.43 19.50
C ASN A 80 -0.14 -6.11 19.03
N ASN A 81 0.17 -4.86 18.69
CA ASN A 81 1.50 -4.44 18.31
C ASN A 81 1.90 -3.13 19.02
N PRO A 82 2.82 -3.18 20.01
CA PRO A 82 3.24 -1.99 20.76
C PRO A 82 4.00 -0.95 19.91
N HIS A 83 4.50 -1.34 18.75
CA HIS A 83 5.13 -0.43 17.79
C HIS A 83 4.13 0.29 16.89
N TYR A 84 2.86 -0.12 16.92
CA TYR A 84 1.80 0.50 16.14
C TYR A 84 1.37 1.81 16.79
N ILE A 85 1.51 2.91 16.03
CA ILE A 85 1.25 4.27 16.55
C ILE A 85 -0.14 4.80 16.17
N PRO A 86 -0.69 4.45 14.97
CA PRO A 86 -1.95 5.01 14.53
C PRO A 86 -3.10 4.67 15.48
N VAL A 87 -4.11 5.54 15.49
CA VAL A 87 -5.32 5.35 16.29
C VAL A 87 -6.29 4.36 15.62
N PHE A 88 -6.14 4.16 14.31
CA PHE A 88 -6.93 3.22 13.53
C PHE A 88 -6.35 1.79 13.60
N VAL A 89 -7.16 0.81 13.30
CA VAL A 89 -6.74 -0.58 13.09
C VAL A 89 -6.50 -0.81 11.59
N SER A 90 -5.48 -1.58 11.24
CA SER A 90 -5.23 -2.05 9.89
C SER A 90 -5.74 -3.48 9.73
N TYR A 91 -6.55 -3.73 8.70
CA TYR A 91 -6.93 -5.07 8.25
C TYR A 91 -6.41 -5.27 6.82
N GLY A 92 -5.65 -6.32 6.56
CA GLY A 92 -4.95 -6.42 5.28
C GLY A 92 -4.50 -7.81 4.88
N ASN A 93 -3.92 -7.90 3.69
CA ASN A 93 -3.39 -9.11 3.09
C ASN A 93 -1.88 -9.22 3.32
N ARG A 94 -1.42 -10.33 3.95
CA ARG A 94 0.00 -10.59 4.27
C ARG A 94 0.86 -10.83 3.05
N ASN A 95 0.29 -11.43 2.01
CA ASN A 95 0.99 -11.88 0.81
C ASN A 95 1.19 -10.76 -0.21
N THR A 96 1.02 -9.51 0.22
CA THR A 96 1.13 -8.31 -0.63
C THR A 96 2.01 -7.27 0.01
N THR A 97 2.40 -6.26 -0.77
CA THR A 97 3.20 -5.13 -0.31
C THR A 97 2.54 -3.81 -0.67
N ASP A 98 2.43 -2.92 0.31
CA ASP A 98 2.10 -1.49 0.18
C ASP A 98 3.00 -0.71 1.15
N LEU A 99 4.27 -0.61 0.77
CA LEU A 99 5.37 -0.12 1.61
C LEU A 99 5.74 1.32 1.26
N ASP A 100 5.54 2.24 2.18
CA ASP A 100 6.18 3.55 2.14
C ASP A 100 7.62 3.42 2.65
N THR A 101 8.59 3.48 1.74
CA THR A 101 10.00 3.26 2.04
C THR A 101 10.60 4.30 2.99
N VAL A 102 9.99 5.51 3.09
CA VAL A 102 10.37 6.55 4.07
C VAL A 102 9.96 6.15 5.49
N HIS A 103 8.85 5.42 5.60
CA HIS A 103 8.24 5.06 6.88
C HIS A 103 8.30 3.55 7.14
N ARG A 104 9.18 2.82 6.43
CA ARG A 104 9.34 1.39 6.65
C ARG A 104 9.75 1.14 8.10
N ASN A 105 8.92 0.40 8.80
CA ASN A 105 9.23 -0.10 10.13
C ASN A 105 9.04 -1.61 10.10
N ARG A 106 10.10 -2.37 10.27
CA ARG A 106 10.09 -3.85 10.24
C ARG A 106 9.13 -4.46 11.26
N ASN A 107 8.79 -3.71 12.30
CA ASN A 107 7.85 -4.16 13.33
C ASN A 107 6.38 -3.92 12.97
N LEU A 108 6.07 -3.40 11.77
CA LEU A 108 4.72 -3.16 11.28
C LEU A 108 4.45 -3.96 10.02
N HIS A 109 3.18 -4.34 9.83
CA HIS A 109 2.73 -4.93 8.59
C HIS A 109 2.60 -3.90 7.48
N HIS A 110 3.15 -4.20 6.31
CA HIS A 110 3.12 -3.34 5.12
C HIS A 110 2.40 -3.98 3.93
N GLY A 111 1.49 -4.91 4.19
CA GLY A 111 0.59 -5.45 3.16
C GLY A 111 -0.47 -4.44 2.71
N ILE A 112 -1.08 -4.70 1.55
CA ILE A 112 -2.26 -3.95 1.10
C ILE A 112 -3.36 -4.12 2.15
N ARG A 113 -3.98 -2.99 2.55
CA ARG A 113 -4.87 -2.93 3.70
C ARG A 113 -5.98 -1.91 3.56
N ILE A 114 -6.99 -2.07 4.37
CA ILE A 114 -7.99 -1.07 4.71
C ILE A 114 -7.72 -0.55 6.13
N ARG A 115 -8.17 0.69 6.42
CA ARG A 115 -8.05 1.32 7.74
C ARG A 115 -9.40 1.38 8.41
N ILE A 116 -9.47 0.98 9.66
CA ILE A 116 -10.68 1.01 10.47
C ILE A 116 -10.51 2.09 11.54
N TYR A 117 -11.19 3.20 11.39
CA TYR A 117 -11.11 4.34 12.31
C TYR A 117 -12.18 4.26 13.39
N PRO A 118 -11.84 4.52 14.66
CA PRO A 118 -12.85 4.67 15.70
C PRO A 118 -13.66 5.96 15.53
N ILE A 119 -14.96 5.87 15.74
CA ILE A 119 -15.83 7.04 15.88
C ILE A 119 -15.59 7.64 17.27
N MET A 120 -15.28 8.94 17.30
CA MET A 120 -14.87 9.64 18.52
C MET A 120 -15.95 10.61 19.00
N LYS A 121 -16.07 10.74 20.31
CA LYS A 121 -16.91 11.77 20.96
C LYS A 121 -16.40 13.15 20.55
N SER A 122 -17.31 14.00 20.10
CA SER A 122 -17.04 15.44 20.02
C SER A 122 -17.55 16.06 21.31
N VAL A 123 -16.64 16.38 22.22
CA VAL A 123 -17.02 17.05 23.46
C VAL A 123 -17.42 18.48 23.12
N GLY A 124 -18.60 18.88 23.56
CA GLY A 124 -19.15 20.21 23.36
C GLY A 124 -18.24 21.33 23.91
N ARG A 125 -18.73 22.56 24.00
CA ARG A 125 -18.02 23.82 24.30
C ARG A 125 -16.84 23.83 25.29
N ASP A 126 -16.56 22.75 26.01
CA ASP A 126 -15.35 22.54 26.83
C ASP A 126 -14.15 22.09 25.98
N GLY A 127 -13.84 22.89 24.95
CA GLY A 127 -12.72 22.67 24.05
C GLY A 127 -11.36 22.51 24.71
N THR A 128 -11.23 22.89 25.98
CA THR A 128 -9.96 22.91 26.70
C THR A 128 -9.40 21.51 27.01
N ILE A 129 -10.23 20.54 27.41
CA ILE A 129 -9.76 19.17 27.72
C ILE A 129 -9.44 18.44 26.43
N PHE A 130 -10.28 18.55 25.42
CA PHE A 130 -10.08 17.91 24.12
C PHE A 130 -8.92 18.55 23.33
N GLU A 131 -8.75 19.86 23.41
CA GLU A 131 -7.58 20.53 22.78
C GLU A 131 -6.28 20.16 23.50
N ALA A 132 -6.27 20.09 24.81
CA ALA A 132 -5.11 19.61 25.59
C ALA A 132 -4.78 18.15 25.24
N TRP A 133 -5.79 17.33 25.09
CA TRP A 133 -5.69 15.93 24.65
C TRP A 133 -5.13 15.83 23.21
N ASN A 134 -5.67 16.58 22.26
CA ASN A 134 -5.17 16.61 20.89
C ASN A 134 -3.73 17.15 20.81
N LYS A 135 -3.38 18.08 21.67
CA LYS A 135 -2.02 18.61 21.77
C LYS A 135 -1.04 17.57 22.33
N ARG A 136 -1.47 16.79 23.29
CA ARG A 136 -0.73 15.65 23.83
C ARG A 136 -0.60 14.51 22.81
N LEU A 137 -1.71 14.14 22.13
CA LEU A 137 -1.74 13.19 21.00
C LEU A 137 -0.78 13.60 19.88
N LYS A 138 -0.79 14.87 19.48
CA LYS A 138 0.15 15.40 18.49
C LYS A 138 1.60 15.30 18.97
N LYS A 139 1.87 15.66 20.21
CA LYS A 139 3.24 15.57 20.78
C LYS A 139 3.74 14.13 20.84
N GLU A 140 2.92 13.20 21.32
CA GLU A 140 3.31 11.78 21.38
C GLU A 140 3.38 11.14 19.99
N SER A 141 2.44 11.45 19.10
CA SER A 141 2.52 11.02 17.70
C SER A 141 3.77 11.58 17.00
N THR A 142 4.16 12.81 17.30
CA THR A 142 5.38 13.43 16.77
C THR A 142 6.63 12.79 17.37
N LEU A 143 6.65 12.58 18.69
CA LEU A 143 7.76 11.90 19.37
C LEU A 143 7.94 10.48 18.82
N ARG A 144 6.88 9.73 18.67
CA ARG A 144 6.90 8.38 18.09
C ARG A 144 7.32 8.38 16.62
N LYS A 145 6.85 9.33 15.82
CA LYS A 145 7.32 9.51 14.44
C LYS A 145 8.81 9.80 14.40
N ILE A 146 9.30 10.64 15.31
CA ILE A 146 10.72 10.93 15.44
C ILE A 146 11.48 9.67 15.87
N LEU A 147 11.01 8.93 16.87
CA LEU A 147 11.60 7.70 17.34
C LEU A 147 11.63 6.60 16.27
N ASN A 148 10.58 6.50 15.44
CA ASN A 148 10.52 5.53 14.34
C ASN A 148 11.29 5.96 13.08
N LYS A 149 11.38 7.26 12.78
CA LYS A 149 12.20 7.78 11.66
C LYS A 149 13.68 7.53 11.82
N GLN A 150 14.12 7.33 13.06
CA GLN A 150 15.54 7.25 13.42
C GLN A 150 16.25 5.96 13.04
N ILE A 151 15.48 4.91 12.75
CA ILE A 151 16.08 3.67 12.28
C ILE A 151 16.77 3.89 10.93
N MET A 152 16.48 5.01 10.24
CA MET A 152 16.81 5.22 8.85
C MET A 152 17.84 6.33 8.55
N SER A 153 18.20 7.21 9.49
CA SER A 153 19.14 8.27 9.18
C SER A 153 20.46 8.16 9.95
N GLU A 154 21.54 7.95 9.25
CA GLU A 154 22.91 7.92 9.79
C GLU A 154 23.39 9.29 10.35
N ARG A 155 22.65 10.35 10.03
CA ARG A 155 22.99 11.73 10.45
C ARG A 155 22.81 12.03 11.93
N LEU A 156 22.20 11.15 12.70
CA LEU A 156 21.81 11.44 14.08
C LEU A 156 22.77 10.85 15.14
N GLY A 157 23.91 10.31 14.77
CA GLY A 157 24.99 9.88 15.67
C GLY A 157 24.60 9.66 17.14
N TYR A 158 25.09 10.51 18.05
CA TYR A 158 24.80 10.42 19.48
C TYR A 158 23.32 10.60 19.85
N MET A 159 22.55 11.42 19.10
CA MET A 159 21.10 11.54 19.30
C MET A 159 20.37 10.22 19.05
N ARG A 160 20.86 9.39 18.12
CA ARG A 160 20.30 8.07 17.81
C ARG A 160 20.35 7.13 19.01
N THR A 161 21.47 7.14 19.75
CA THR A 161 21.62 6.30 20.96
C THR A 161 20.70 6.77 22.08
N GLY A 162 20.65 8.07 22.36
CA GLY A 162 19.76 8.64 23.38
C GLY A 162 18.28 8.38 23.11
N LEU A 163 17.88 8.46 21.85
CA LEU A 163 16.51 8.21 21.46
C LEU A 163 16.14 6.71 21.43
N ARG A 164 17.11 5.81 21.15
CA ARG A 164 16.93 4.36 21.34
C ARG A 164 16.69 4.01 22.80
N ILE A 165 17.44 4.62 23.72
CA ILE A 165 17.28 4.44 25.16
C ILE A 165 15.90 4.95 25.60
N LEU A 166 15.50 6.15 25.17
CA LEU A 166 14.17 6.72 25.45
C LEU A 166 13.04 5.86 24.91
N ASN A 167 13.17 5.32 23.68
CA ASN A 167 12.18 4.42 23.10
C ASN A 167 12.12 3.09 23.87
N GLY A 168 13.27 2.55 24.27
CA GLY A 168 13.33 1.36 25.12
C GLY A 168 12.62 1.57 26.47
N LEU A 169 12.90 2.68 27.15
CA LEU A 169 12.26 3.04 28.41
C LEU A 169 10.75 3.28 28.24
N TYR A 170 10.34 3.96 27.18
CA TYR A 170 8.92 4.20 26.88
C TYR A 170 8.17 2.89 26.57
N SER A 171 8.81 1.98 25.84
CA SER A 171 8.27 0.65 25.54
C SER A 171 8.16 -0.21 26.80
N LEU A 172 9.19 -0.23 27.65
CA LEU A 172 9.23 -0.96 28.91
C LEU A 172 8.14 -0.49 29.90
N THR A 173 7.83 0.81 29.90
CA THR A 173 6.78 1.37 30.76
C THR A 173 5.37 1.13 30.22
N GLY A 174 5.20 0.49 29.08
CA GLY A 174 3.91 0.30 28.44
C GLY A 174 3.21 1.61 28.07
N GLY A 175 3.97 2.70 27.91
CA GLY A 175 3.45 4.05 27.71
C GLY A 175 2.49 4.16 26.54
N GLY A 176 2.71 3.42 25.45
CA GLY A 176 1.82 3.35 24.30
C GLY A 176 0.47 2.76 24.61
N THR A 177 0.44 1.63 25.28
CA THR A 177 -0.79 0.90 25.63
C THR A 177 -1.60 1.67 26.68
N ARG A 178 -0.96 2.23 27.70
CA ARG A 178 -1.64 3.08 28.69
C ARG A 178 -2.30 4.28 28.06
N TYR A 179 -1.58 4.95 27.18
CA TYR A 179 -2.08 6.10 26.45
C TYR A 179 -3.29 5.73 25.57
N TYR A 180 -3.18 4.64 24.78
CA TYR A 180 -4.29 4.17 23.97
C TYR A 180 -5.53 3.83 24.82
N ASN A 181 -5.36 3.12 25.94
CA ASN A 181 -6.47 2.76 26.81
C ASN A 181 -7.15 4.00 27.43
N GLU A 182 -6.37 5.03 27.75
CA GLU A 182 -6.89 6.31 28.22
C GLU A 182 -7.67 7.04 27.11
N VAL A 183 -7.16 7.06 25.86
CA VAL A 183 -7.85 7.61 24.69
C VAL A 183 -9.13 6.82 24.42
N LYS A 184 -9.04 5.49 24.41
CA LYS A 184 -10.17 4.60 24.20
C LYS A 184 -11.30 4.90 25.17
N LYS A 185 -11.00 4.94 26.46
CA LYS A 185 -11.98 5.20 27.52
C LYS A 185 -12.65 6.57 27.42
N ASN A 186 -11.85 7.61 27.14
CA ASN A 186 -12.31 8.99 27.26
C ASN A 186 -12.85 9.55 25.94
N SER A 187 -12.40 9.06 24.79
CA SER A 187 -12.67 9.70 23.50
C SER A 187 -13.44 8.84 22.51
N PHE A 188 -13.45 7.51 22.62
CA PHE A 188 -14.13 6.67 21.65
C PHE A 188 -15.57 6.38 22.06
N ILE A 189 -16.45 6.23 21.08
CA ILE A 189 -17.83 5.79 21.27
C ILE A 189 -17.83 4.26 21.21
N ASP A 190 -18.43 3.65 22.22
CA ASP A 190 -18.39 2.20 22.39
C ASP A 190 -19.46 1.49 21.55
N ARG A 191 -20.68 2.00 21.52
CA ARG A 191 -21.81 1.39 20.81
C ARG A 191 -22.43 2.35 19.82
N TRP A 192 -23.01 1.80 18.76
CA TRP A 192 -23.61 2.59 17.68
C TRP A 192 -24.76 3.48 18.18
N GLU A 193 -25.59 2.98 19.09
CA GLU A 193 -26.71 3.71 19.69
C GLU A 193 -26.23 4.91 20.53
N ASP A 194 -25.02 4.82 21.06
CA ASP A 194 -24.43 5.88 21.87
C ASP A 194 -24.03 7.10 21.04
N ILE A 195 -23.93 6.96 19.71
CA ILE A 195 -23.62 8.09 18.81
C ILE A 195 -24.66 9.21 19.01
N GLN A 196 -25.93 8.87 19.13
CA GLN A 196 -27.02 9.83 19.25
C GLN A 196 -27.04 10.59 20.58
N LYS A 197 -26.24 10.18 21.59
CA LYS A 197 -26.09 10.92 22.86
C LYS A 197 -25.26 12.20 22.70
N PHE A 198 -24.63 12.39 21.55
CA PHE A 198 -23.80 13.56 21.23
C PHE A 198 -24.45 14.38 20.11
N SER A 199 -24.22 15.68 20.11
CA SER A 199 -24.66 16.55 19.01
C SER A 199 -23.77 16.38 17.77
N ARG A 200 -22.51 16.05 17.99
CA ARG A 200 -21.51 15.83 16.93
C ARG A 200 -20.55 14.72 17.31
N VAL A 201 -20.04 14.04 16.31
CA VAL A 201 -18.96 13.07 16.43
C VAL A 201 -17.77 13.47 15.59
N ARG A 202 -16.62 12.89 15.86
CA ARG A 202 -15.40 13.09 15.08
C ARG A 202 -14.97 11.78 14.47
N ILE A 203 -14.66 11.81 13.16
CA ILE A 203 -14.01 10.72 12.45
C ILE A 203 -12.74 11.30 11.81
N VAL A 204 -11.58 10.68 12.09
CA VAL A 204 -10.28 11.19 11.68
C VAL A 204 -10.07 12.63 12.14
N ASN A 205 -10.15 13.60 11.25
CA ASN A 205 -9.94 15.03 11.55
C ASN A 205 -11.19 15.90 11.27
N LYS A 206 -12.34 15.27 11.04
CA LYS A 206 -13.59 15.96 10.65
C LYS A 206 -14.68 15.73 11.65
N TYR A 207 -15.57 16.72 11.78
CA TYR A 207 -16.70 16.70 12.71
C TYR A 207 -17.99 16.57 11.92
N PHE A 208 -18.87 15.69 12.39
CA PHE A 208 -20.12 15.37 11.76
C PHE A 208 -21.29 15.48 12.72
N SER A 209 -22.45 15.93 12.23
CA SER A 209 -23.71 15.80 12.95
C SER A 209 -24.03 14.33 13.15
N THR A 210 -24.55 13.97 14.33
CA THR A 210 -24.95 12.59 14.63
C THR A 210 -26.17 12.13 13.84
N GLU A 211 -26.97 13.05 13.32
CA GLU A 211 -28.14 12.76 12.48
C GLU A 211 -27.82 11.85 11.29
N ILE A 212 -26.65 12.03 10.67
CA ILE A 212 -26.24 11.22 9.50
C ILE A 212 -25.93 9.77 9.84
N PHE A 213 -25.85 9.41 11.13
CA PHE A 213 -25.56 8.05 11.60
C PHE A 213 -26.81 7.36 12.20
N LYS A 214 -28.00 7.94 12.04
CA LYS A 214 -29.24 7.31 12.53
C LYS A 214 -29.49 5.95 11.88
N TYR A 215 -29.12 5.80 10.65
CA TYR A 215 -29.17 4.55 9.88
C TYR A 215 -27.97 4.46 8.95
N VAL A 216 -27.78 3.30 8.37
CA VAL A 216 -26.73 3.00 7.40
C VAL A 216 -27.39 2.66 6.08
N THR A 217 -26.84 3.17 4.98
CA THR A 217 -27.30 2.89 3.60
C THR A 217 -26.28 2.00 2.91
N LYS A 218 -26.73 0.96 2.22
CA LYS A 218 -25.88 0.14 1.37
C LYS A 218 -25.85 0.72 -0.03
N ILE A 219 -24.66 0.80 -0.62
CA ILE A 219 -24.43 1.30 -1.98
C ILE A 219 -23.50 0.29 -2.68
N GLU A 220 -23.92 -0.15 -3.85
CA GLU A 220 -23.13 -1.07 -4.66
C GLU A 220 -21.93 -0.35 -5.29
N ILE A 221 -20.74 -0.90 -5.03
CA ILE A 221 -19.44 -0.43 -5.53
C ILE A 221 -18.70 -1.62 -6.14
N ASP A 222 -18.48 -1.61 -7.45
CA ASP A 222 -17.83 -2.71 -8.19
C ASP A 222 -18.47 -4.09 -7.87
N GLY A 223 -19.81 -4.13 -7.70
CA GLY A 223 -20.56 -5.35 -7.39
C GLY A 223 -20.59 -5.76 -5.92
N VAL A 224 -20.08 -4.93 -5.01
CA VAL A 224 -20.11 -5.17 -3.55
C VAL A 224 -20.95 -4.11 -2.86
N ASP A 225 -21.90 -4.54 -2.03
CA ASP A 225 -22.76 -3.65 -1.24
C ASP A 225 -22.01 -3.13 0.00
N LEU A 226 -21.52 -1.90 -0.09
CA LEU A 226 -20.76 -1.26 0.98
C LEU A 226 -21.61 -0.29 1.80
N ALA A 227 -21.35 -0.22 3.09
CA ALA A 227 -22.08 0.62 4.02
C ALA A 227 -21.62 2.08 4.00
N PHE A 228 -22.55 3.00 3.81
CA PHE A 228 -22.37 4.45 3.89
C PHE A 228 -23.23 5.05 5.00
N PRO A 229 -22.93 6.28 5.48
CA PRO A 229 -23.85 7.01 6.36
C PRO A 229 -25.25 7.08 5.75
N GLY A 230 -26.28 7.12 6.58
CA GLY A 230 -27.67 7.08 6.13
C GLY A 230 -28.06 8.17 5.13
N ASN A 231 -27.45 9.35 5.24
CA ASN A 231 -27.49 10.39 4.23
C ASN A 231 -26.05 10.66 3.72
N PRO A 232 -25.61 10.01 2.63
CA PRO A 232 -24.29 10.19 2.11
C PRO A 232 -24.00 11.61 1.59
N ASP A 233 -25.00 12.27 0.98
CA ASP A 233 -24.83 13.65 0.51
C ASP A 233 -24.52 14.59 1.67
N ASP A 234 -25.27 14.52 2.76
CA ASP A 234 -25.01 15.34 3.97
C ASP A 234 -23.65 15.03 4.59
N TYR A 235 -23.26 13.76 4.60
CA TYR A 235 -21.92 13.36 5.04
C TYR A 235 -20.84 14.04 4.19
N PHE A 236 -20.94 13.98 2.87
CA PHE A 236 -19.95 14.56 1.99
C PHE A 236 -19.97 16.09 1.97
N ILE A 237 -21.14 16.71 2.16
CA ILE A 237 -21.24 18.17 2.36
C ILE A 237 -20.49 18.58 3.64
N GLN A 238 -20.71 17.87 4.75
CA GLN A 238 -19.99 18.16 6.00
C GLN A 238 -18.49 17.87 5.91
N ALA A 239 -18.10 16.84 5.14
CA ALA A 239 -16.70 16.46 4.98
C ALA A 239 -15.92 17.35 4.03
N TYR A 240 -16.53 17.82 2.94
CA TYR A 240 -15.82 18.45 1.81
C TYR A 240 -16.43 19.78 1.33
N GLY A 241 -17.59 20.18 1.83
CA GLY A 241 -18.32 21.38 1.43
C GLY A 241 -19.42 21.09 0.41
N LYS A 242 -20.26 22.12 0.12
CA LYS A 242 -21.44 21.99 -0.76
C LYS A 242 -21.07 21.63 -2.20
N ASP A 243 -19.88 21.99 -2.61
CA ASP A 243 -19.30 21.78 -3.93
C ASP A 243 -18.56 20.44 -4.08
N TYR A 244 -18.78 19.47 -3.17
CA TYR A 244 -18.04 18.21 -3.14
C TYR A 244 -18.18 17.37 -4.43
N LYS A 245 -19.30 17.51 -5.16
CA LYS A 245 -19.53 16.80 -6.45
C LYS A 245 -18.66 17.37 -7.57
N GLU A 246 -18.35 18.66 -7.51
CA GLU A 246 -17.56 19.37 -8.52
C GLU A 246 -16.06 19.30 -8.23
N LYS A 247 -15.70 18.99 -6.99
CA LYS A 247 -14.28 18.85 -6.61
C LYS A 247 -13.69 17.68 -7.39
N SER A 248 -12.89 18.05 -8.38
CA SER A 248 -12.04 17.10 -9.09
C SER A 248 -11.25 16.28 -8.07
N ILE A 249 -11.60 15.00 -7.98
CA ILE A 249 -10.80 14.05 -7.22
C ILE A 249 -9.62 13.71 -8.11
N GLU A 250 -8.65 14.63 -8.16
CA GLU A 250 -7.39 14.37 -8.84
C GLU A 250 -6.80 13.05 -8.32
N SER A 251 -6.57 12.13 -9.23
CA SER A 251 -5.87 10.89 -8.91
C SER A 251 -4.50 11.26 -8.35
N ARG A 252 -4.20 10.84 -7.13
CA ARG A 252 -2.87 11.03 -6.58
C ARG A 252 -1.92 10.07 -7.29
N LYS A 253 -0.94 10.63 -8.01
CA LYS A 253 0.15 9.86 -8.58
C LYS A 253 0.88 9.10 -7.46
N LEU A 254 1.32 7.89 -7.76
CA LEU A 254 2.18 7.11 -6.88
C LEU A 254 3.40 7.96 -6.51
N ARG A 255 3.69 8.03 -5.22
CA ARG A 255 4.93 8.65 -4.77
C ARG A 255 6.08 7.74 -5.12
N ASN A 256 7.20 8.31 -5.53
CA ASN A 256 8.42 7.55 -5.89
C ASN A 256 8.97 6.68 -4.74
N ASN A 257 8.51 6.92 -3.52
CA ASN A 257 8.92 6.20 -2.32
C ASN A 257 7.93 5.12 -1.87
N VAL A 258 6.97 4.72 -2.70
CA VAL A 258 6.00 3.66 -2.38
C VAL A 258 6.25 2.46 -3.28
N VAL A 259 6.44 1.30 -2.68
CA VAL A 259 6.51 0.00 -3.36
C VAL A 259 5.17 -0.69 -3.20
N ILE A 260 4.54 -1.06 -4.31
CA ILE A 260 3.32 -1.86 -4.34
C ILE A 260 3.62 -3.15 -5.09
N ASP A 261 3.33 -4.27 -4.44
CA ASP A 261 3.37 -5.59 -5.06
C ASP A 261 2.15 -6.39 -4.59
N THR A 262 1.41 -6.95 -5.52
CA THR A 262 0.16 -7.66 -5.25
C THR A 262 0.33 -9.16 -5.10
N GLU A 263 1.54 -9.67 -5.29
CA GLU A 263 1.87 -11.11 -5.29
C GLU A 263 2.96 -11.47 -4.27
N VAL A 264 3.67 -10.48 -3.75
CA VAL A 264 4.81 -10.70 -2.86
C VAL A 264 4.60 -9.97 -1.54
N GLY A 265 4.75 -10.70 -0.44
CA GLY A 265 4.66 -10.16 0.91
C GLY A 265 5.80 -9.19 1.24
N TYR A 266 5.50 -8.20 2.05
CA TYR A 266 6.41 -7.11 2.39
C TYR A 266 7.71 -7.55 3.08
N ASP A 267 7.71 -8.67 3.79
CA ASP A 267 8.91 -9.20 4.46
C ASP A 267 9.99 -9.57 3.43
N LYS A 268 9.58 -10.22 2.33
CA LYS A 268 10.50 -10.54 1.23
C LYS A 268 11.01 -9.27 0.57
N VAL A 269 10.12 -8.30 0.29
CA VAL A 269 10.50 -6.99 -0.30
C VAL A 269 11.54 -6.27 0.57
N ILE A 270 11.33 -6.23 1.89
CA ILE A 270 12.25 -5.57 2.80
C ILE A 270 13.61 -6.30 2.83
N ASN A 271 13.61 -7.62 2.95
CA ASN A 271 14.83 -8.41 3.05
C ASN A 271 15.65 -8.33 1.75
N ASP A 272 15.02 -8.62 0.60
CA ASP A 272 15.72 -8.63 -0.68
C ASP A 272 16.25 -7.24 -1.06
N THR A 273 15.50 -6.17 -0.76
CA THR A 273 15.96 -4.81 -1.05
C THR A 273 17.09 -4.35 -0.14
N GLU A 274 17.14 -4.82 1.11
CA GLU A 274 18.20 -4.44 2.04
C GLU A 274 19.53 -5.10 1.70
N ASP A 275 19.52 -6.37 1.33
CA ASP A 275 20.71 -7.09 0.91
C ASP A 275 21.32 -6.46 -0.34
N ILE A 276 20.52 -6.20 -1.37
CA ILE A 276 20.98 -5.54 -2.58
C ILE A 276 21.47 -4.11 -2.31
N LEU A 277 20.78 -3.34 -1.44
CA LEU A 277 21.24 -2.00 -1.05
C LEU A 277 22.58 -2.06 -0.30
N ASN A 278 22.78 -3.06 0.55
CA ASN A 278 24.06 -3.26 1.25
C ASN A 278 25.16 -3.65 0.26
N GLU A 279 24.87 -4.48 -0.73
CA GLU A 279 25.81 -4.83 -1.80
C GLU A 279 26.14 -3.61 -2.68
N ILE A 280 25.16 -2.85 -3.11
CA ILE A 280 25.37 -1.59 -3.86
C ILE A 280 26.19 -0.59 -3.03
N ARG A 281 25.94 -0.47 -1.73
CA ARG A 281 26.74 0.38 -0.83
C ARG A 281 28.17 -0.07 -0.74
N SER A 282 28.43 -1.38 -0.66
CA SER A 282 29.78 -1.92 -0.58
C SER A 282 30.58 -1.68 -1.87
N ILE A 283 29.91 -1.67 -3.01
CA ILE A 283 30.54 -1.45 -4.34
C ILE A 283 30.71 0.05 -4.64
N HIS A 284 29.82 0.90 -4.16
CA HIS A 284 29.74 2.31 -4.53
C HIS A 284 29.63 3.28 -3.34
N GLU A 285 30.38 3.05 -2.26
CA GLU A 285 30.36 3.92 -1.07
C GLU A 285 30.45 5.42 -1.41
N ASP A 286 31.17 5.78 -2.46
CA ASP A 286 31.37 7.18 -2.86
C ASP A 286 30.21 7.81 -3.65
N ILE A 287 29.38 7.04 -4.33
CA ILE A 287 28.33 7.57 -5.22
C ILE A 287 27.00 7.75 -4.49
N VAL A 288 26.66 6.82 -3.62
CA VAL A 288 25.35 6.82 -2.91
C VAL A 288 25.36 7.76 -1.70
N LEU A 289 26.50 7.91 -1.02
CA LEU A 289 26.61 8.70 0.22
C LEU A 289 26.80 10.21 -0.02
N LYS A 290 27.21 10.65 -1.21
CA LYS A 290 27.37 12.10 -1.52
C LYS A 290 26.09 12.81 -1.90
N ARG A 291 25.04 12.11 -2.31
CA ARG A 291 23.72 12.73 -2.56
C ARG A 291 22.93 12.85 -1.26
N ARG A 292 22.87 14.07 -0.77
CA ARG A 292 22.31 14.44 0.56
C ARG A 292 20.78 14.44 0.64
N ASP A 293 20.04 13.98 -0.36
CA ASP A 293 18.59 14.04 -0.35
C ASP A 293 17.99 12.66 0.00
N VAL A 294 17.40 12.61 1.20
CA VAL A 294 16.71 11.42 1.74
C VAL A 294 15.63 10.88 0.78
N LYS A 295 15.08 11.72 -0.10
CA LYS A 295 14.11 11.28 -1.12
C LYS A 295 14.75 10.42 -2.21
N ASP A 296 16.01 10.67 -2.54
CA ASP A 296 16.72 9.90 -3.57
C ASP A 296 17.09 8.49 -3.09
N GLU A 297 17.40 8.31 -1.80
CA GLU A 297 17.65 6.99 -1.22
C GLU A 297 16.42 6.08 -1.26
N PHE A 298 15.22 6.66 -1.05
CA PHE A 298 13.98 5.89 -1.05
C PHE A 298 13.47 5.58 -2.47
N GLY A 299 13.77 6.43 -3.44
CA GLY A 299 13.58 6.11 -4.86
C GLY A 299 14.44 4.92 -5.30
N ALA A 300 15.64 4.78 -4.71
CA ALA A 300 16.51 3.64 -4.97
C ALA A 300 15.89 2.31 -4.53
N VAL A 301 15.23 2.24 -3.36
CA VAL A 301 14.58 1.00 -2.90
C VAL A 301 13.49 0.53 -3.87
N GLN A 302 12.66 1.45 -4.37
CA GLN A 302 11.64 1.10 -5.35
C GLN A 302 12.26 0.59 -6.66
N ASN A 303 13.34 1.23 -7.12
CA ASN A 303 14.04 0.80 -8.31
C ASN A 303 14.68 -0.57 -8.10
N VAL A 304 15.37 -0.78 -6.98
CA VAL A 304 15.96 -2.09 -6.64
C VAL A 304 14.89 -3.17 -6.60
N TRP A 305 13.75 -2.93 -5.95
CA TRP A 305 12.68 -3.92 -5.94
C TRP A 305 12.14 -4.23 -7.33
N ARG A 306 11.95 -3.22 -8.18
CA ARG A 306 11.57 -3.45 -9.59
C ARG A 306 12.61 -4.31 -10.32
N LEU A 307 13.88 -4.11 -10.03
CA LEU A 307 14.97 -4.92 -10.59
C LEU A 307 14.87 -6.37 -10.15
N VAL A 308 14.71 -6.63 -8.87
CA VAL A 308 14.53 -7.99 -8.32
C VAL A 308 13.35 -8.69 -9.02
N ARG A 309 12.18 -8.03 -9.06
CA ARG A 309 10.99 -8.61 -9.71
C ARG A 309 11.18 -8.84 -11.21
N MET A 310 11.93 -7.98 -11.87
CA MET A 310 12.27 -8.17 -13.28
C MET A 310 13.20 -9.36 -13.48
N THR A 311 14.17 -9.55 -12.59
CA THR A 311 15.10 -10.69 -12.65
C THR A 311 14.38 -12.00 -12.37
N GLU A 312 13.50 -12.05 -11.36
CA GLU A 312 12.65 -13.23 -11.07
C GLU A 312 11.82 -13.60 -12.30
N LYS A 313 11.15 -12.63 -12.92
CA LYS A 313 10.37 -12.88 -14.15
C LYS A 313 11.22 -13.32 -15.31
N GLN A 314 12.46 -12.83 -15.40
CA GLN A 314 13.39 -13.29 -16.42
C GLN A 314 13.73 -14.77 -16.24
N ILE A 315 13.96 -15.22 -15.01
CA ILE A 315 14.21 -16.64 -14.71
C ILE A 315 12.99 -17.48 -15.10
N GLU A 316 11.78 -17.05 -14.69
CA GLU A 316 10.53 -17.70 -15.11
C GLU A 316 10.40 -17.78 -16.64
N TYR A 317 10.83 -16.74 -17.37
CA TYR A 317 10.84 -16.73 -18.82
C TYR A 317 11.90 -17.65 -19.43
N GLN A 318 13.07 -17.74 -18.83
CA GLN A 318 14.11 -18.67 -19.29
C GLN A 318 13.64 -20.11 -19.14
N ASP A 319 12.95 -20.43 -18.05
CA ASP A 319 12.37 -21.76 -17.82
C ASP A 319 11.19 -22.06 -18.77
N TYR A 320 10.37 -21.04 -19.09
CA TYR A 320 9.26 -21.18 -20.04
C TYR A 320 9.73 -21.38 -21.49
N PHE A 321 10.81 -20.73 -21.90
CA PHE A 321 11.42 -20.88 -23.21
C PHE A 321 12.49 -22.00 -23.21
N MET A 322 12.20 -23.14 -22.59
CA MET A 322 13.00 -24.33 -22.78
C MET A 322 13.11 -24.67 -24.28
N ASP A 323 14.20 -25.31 -24.68
CA ASP A 323 14.64 -25.48 -26.07
C ASP A 323 13.54 -25.91 -27.07
N ASP A 324 12.55 -26.67 -26.64
CA ASP A 324 11.45 -27.15 -27.49
C ASP A 324 10.53 -26.03 -27.96
N LYS A 325 10.15 -25.09 -27.07
CA LYS A 325 9.26 -23.96 -27.43
C LYS A 325 9.98 -22.97 -28.36
N ILE A 326 11.25 -22.69 -28.08
CA ILE A 326 12.08 -21.85 -28.97
C ILE A 326 12.18 -22.47 -30.37
N ASN A 327 12.44 -23.76 -30.46
CA ASN A 327 12.55 -24.45 -31.71
C ASN A 327 11.21 -24.51 -32.48
N GLU A 328 10.09 -24.54 -31.81
CA GLU A 328 8.76 -24.39 -32.40
C GLU A 328 8.56 -23.02 -33.02
N LEU A 329 8.84 -21.93 -32.26
CA LEU A 329 8.74 -20.55 -32.79
C LEU A 329 9.69 -20.26 -33.94
N LEU A 330 10.89 -20.84 -33.93
CA LEU A 330 11.87 -20.67 -34.99
C LEU A 330 11.48 -21.37 -36.31
N ARG A 331 10.47 -22.27 -36.29
CA ARG A 331 9.96 -22.94 -37.51
C ARG A 331 8.89 -22.13 -38.23
N LEU A 332 8.33 -21.12 -37.58
CA LEU A 332 7.29 -20.27 -38.15
C LEU A 332 7.88 -19.29 -39.16
N ASP A 333 7.17 -19.02 -40.23
CA ASP A 333 7.60 -18.08 -41.29
C ASP A 333 7.19 -16.64 -40.93
N LEU A 334 8.15 -15.85 -40.50
CA LEU A 334 7.90 -14.44 -40.12
C LEU A 334 7.45 -13.55 -41.29
N ASN A 335 7.48 -14.02 -42.53
CA ASN A 335 6.88 -13.33 -43.66
C ASN A 335 5.38 -13.61 -43.83
N ASN A 336 4.86 -14.63 -43.15
CA ASN A 336 3.46 -14.92 -43.05
C ASN A 336 2.85 -14.10 -41.88
N GLU A 337 1.77 -13.38 -42.15
CA GLU A 337 1.16 -12.48 -41.17
C GLU A 337 0.58 -13.23 -39.96
N GLU A 338 -0.02 -14.42 -40.15
CA GLU A 338 -0.55 -15.26 -39.06
C GLU A 338 0.58 -15.79 -38.17
N ASP A 339 1.63 -16.32 -38.75
CA ASP A 339 2.80 -16.84 -38.03
C ASP A 339 3.51 -15.72 -37.26
N LEU A 340 3.65 -14.55 -37.89
CA LEU A 340 4.21 -13.36 -37.24
C LEU A 340 3.42 -12.91 -36.03
N GLU A 341 2.07 -12.90 -36.09
CA GLU A 341 1.24 -12.55 -34.95
C GLU A 341 1.33 -13.59 -33.82
N ILE A 342 1.42 -14.87 -34.15
CA ILE A 342 1.64 -15.94 -33.15
C ILE A 342 2.99 -15.72 -32.47
N VAL A 343 4.07 -15.53 -33.22
CA VAL A 343 5.41 -15.31 -32.65
C VAL A 343 5.46 -14.03 -31.84
N TYR A 344 4.87 -12.94 -32.31
CA TYR A 344 4.80 -11.67 -31.58
C TYR A 344 4.01 -11.79 -30.31
N GLY A 345 2.88 -12.49 -30.32
CA GLY A 345 2.04 -12.74 -29.13
C GLY A 345 2.79 -13.50 -28.06
N GLU A 346 3.47 -14.60 -28.43
CA GLU A 346 4.27 -15.41 -27.52
C GLU A 346 5.47 -14.64 -26.95
N LEU A 347 6.13 -13.81 -27.77
CA LEU A 347 7.28 -13.00 -27.35
C LEU A 347 6.89 -11.69 -26.65
N SER A 348 5.63 -11.26 -26.74
CA SER A 348 5.15 -9.98 -26.19
C SER A 348 5.51 -9.75 -24.71
N PRO A 349 5.38 -10.75 -23.82
CA PRO A 349 5.79 -10.60 -22.44
C PRO A 349 7.31 -10.36 -22.30
N ALA A 350 8.13 -11.10 -23.06
CA ALA A 350 9.58 -10.93 -23.08
C ALA A 350 9.94 -9.54 -23.63
N ILE A 351 9.34 -9.12 -24.73
CA ILE A 351 9.52 -7.79 -25.33
C ILE A 351 9.15 -6.68 -24.33
N SER A 352 8.03 -6.84 -23.61
CA SER A 352 7.60 -5.91 -22.56
C SER A 352 8.62 -5.81 -21.42
N THR A 353 9.18 -6.95 -21.01
CA THR A 353 10.23 -7.01 -20.00
C THR A 353 11.49 -6.31 -20.47
N LEU A 354 11.96 -6.61 -21.70
CA LEU A 354 13.11 -5.96 -22.33
C LEU A 354 12.95 -4.45 -22.46
N ARG A 355 11.77 -3.99 -22.87
CA ARG A 355 11.43 -2.55 -22.92
C ARG A 355 11.63 -1.87 -21.58
N ARG A 356 11.24 -2.52 -20.47
CA ARG A 356 11.45 -2.01 -19.11
C ARG A 356 12.92 -1.97 -18.75
N TYR A 357 13.67 -3.05 -19.01
CA TYR A 357 15.13 -3.09 -18.79
C TYR A 357 15.85 -1.98 -19.56
N ALA A 358 15.50 -1.79 -20.82
CA ALA A 358 16.08 -0.74 -21.66
C ALA A 358 15.84 0.67 -21.08
N ASN A 359 14.61 0.92 -20.59
CA ASN A 359 14.27 2.21 -20.00
C ASN A 359 15.02 2.49 -18.68
N PHE A 360 15.49 1.46 -17.98
CA PHE A 360 16.30 1.59 -16.76
C PHE A 360 17.81 1.49 -17.01
N GLY A 361 18.23 1.34 -18.28
CA GLY A 361 19.65 1.19 -18.62
C GLY A 361 20.29 -0.09 -18.09
N MET A 362 19.50 -1.12 -17.85
CA MET A 362 19.95 -2.41 -17.33
C MET A 362 20.36 -3.35 -18.43
N THR A 363 21.34 -4.19 -18.12
CA THR A 363 21.75 -5.31 -18.97
C THR A 363 21.21 -6.61 -18.41
N PHE A 364 20.91 -7.56 -19.26
CA PHE A 364 20.46 -8.89 -18.82
C PHE A 364 20.90 -9.94 -19.85
N SER A 365 20.91 -11.18 -19.40
CA SER A 365 21.23 -12.33 -20.25
C SER A 365 19.95 -12.88 -20.87
N ILE A 366 19.96 -13.12 -22.16
CA ILE A 366 18.87 -13.76 -22.88
C ILE A 366 19.46 -14.83 -23.80
N ASN A 367 18.72 -15.91 -24.00
CA ASN A 367 19.09 -16.93 -24.97
C ASN A 367 19.30 -16.27 -26.35
N PRO A 368 20.48 -16.46 -27.02
CA PRO A 368 20.78 -15.82 -28.28
C PRO A 368 19.77 -16.07 -29.40
N LYS A 369 19.11 -17.25 -29.40
CA LYS A 369 18.05 -17.58 -30.37
C LYS A 369 16.80 -16.71 -30.14
N ILE A 370 16.41 -16.49 -28.88
CA ILE A 370 15.28 -15.63 -28.54
C ILE A 370 15.61 -14.17 -28.84
N ASP A 371 16.82 -13.70 -28.50
CA ASP A 371 17.26 -12.34 -28.80
C ASP A 371 17.21 -12.06 -30.32
N SER A 372 17.69 -13.01 -31.11
CA SER A 372 17.63 -12.91 -32.57
C SER A 372 16.17 -12.88 -33.07
N LEU A 373 15.32 -13.74 -32.53
CA LEU A 373 13.91 -13.81 -32.93
C LEU A 373 13.15 -12.52 -32.57
N ILE A 374 13.35 -12.00 -31.37
CA ILE A 374 12.77 -10.72 -30.94
C ILE A 374 13.22 -9.58 -31.85
N LYS A 375 14.51 -9.50 -32.18
CA LYS A 375 15.06 -8.46 -33.06
C LYS A 375 14.45 -8.53 -34.45
N ASN A 376 14.31 -9.71 -35.00
CA ASN A 376 13.69 -9.92 -36.32
C ASN A 376 12.21 -9.47 -36.31
N VAL A 377 11.45 -9.88 -35.29
CA VAL A 377 10.04 -9.49 -35.16
C VAL A 377 9.88 -7.98 -35.02
N LEU A 378 10.72 -7.31 -34.20
CA LEU A 378 10.66 -5.86 -34.04
C LEU A 378 10.99 -5.09 -35.33
N VAL A 379 11.92 -5.59 -36.13
CA VAL A 379 12.26 -5.02 -37.47
C VAL A 379 11.06 -5.13 -38.41
N ILE A 380 10.42 -6.31 -38.47
CA ILE A 380 9.25 -6.54 -39.35
C ILE A 380 8.05 -5.69 -38.89
N LYS A 381 7.84 -5.57 -37.58
CA LYS A 381 6.79 -4.73 -36.96
C LYS A 381 7.12 -3.22 -37.01
N LYS A 382 8.28 -2.82 -37.54
CA LYS A 382 8.76 -1.43 -37.63
C LYS A 382 8.85 -0.70 -36.28
N GLU A 383 9.19 -1.44 -35.21
CA GLU A 383 9.41 -0.87 -33.88
C GLU A 383 10.86 -0.42 -33.69
N ASP A 384 11.36 0.46 -34.54
CA ASP A 384 12.77 0.87 -34.66
C ASP A 384 13.37 1.44 -33.39
N ASP A 385 12.58 2.24 -32.65
CA ASP A 385 13.03 2.84 -31.38
C ASP A 385 13.24 1.78 -30.29
N LEU A 386 12.35 0.80 -30.24
CA LEU A 386 12.45 -0.30 -29.30
C LEU A 386 13.61 -1.24 -29.69
N PHE A 387 13.75 -1.53 -30.97
CA PHE A 387 14.86 -2.30 -31.50
C PHE A 387 16.22 -1.69 -31.12
N LYS A 388 16.42 -0.38 -31.35
CA LYS A 388 17.64 0.34 -30.96
C LYS A 388 17.92 0.24 -29.46
N LYS A 389 16.91 0.43 -28.64
CA LYS A 389 17.02 0.33 -27.18
C LYS A 389 17.40 -1.08 -26.73
N ILE A 390 16.75 -2.11 -27.24
CA ILE A 390 17.02 -3.51 -26.90
C ILE A 390 18.42 -3.88 -27.40
N ASN A 391 18.80 -3.50 -28.62
CA ASN A 391 20.11 -3.81 -29.17
C ASN A 391 21.25 -3.16 -28.35
N SER A 392 21.03 -1.96 -27.80
CA SER A 392 22.02 -1.30 -26.92
C SER A 392 22.23 -2.03 -25.60
N ILE A 393 21.27 -2.82 -25.17
CA ILE A 393 21.31 -3.60 -23.91
C ILE A 393 21.91 -4.98 -24.17
N SER A 394 21.49 -5.68 -25.24
CA SER A 394 21.92 -7.04 -25.56
C SER A 394 23.42 -7.12 -25.88
N ASN A 395 24.04 -6.05 -26.38
CA ASN A 395 25.50 -6.01 -26.64
C ASN A 395 26.36 -5.96 -25.37
N ARG A 396 25.75 -5.91 -24.16
CA ARG A 396 26.45 -5.86 -22.86
C ARG A 396 26.26 -7.13 -22.03
N VAL A 397 25.80 -8.20 -22.65
CA VAL A 397 25.50 -9.45 -21.93
C VAL A 397 26.79 -10.19 -21.65
N TYR A 398 27.10 -10.38 -20.37
CA TYR A 398 28.08 -11.37 -19.91
C TYR A 398 27.36 -12.69 -19.69
N PHE A 399 27.82 -13.75 -20.33
CA PHE A 399 27.38 -15.10 -20.04
C PHE A 399 27.96 -15.50 -18.68
N ILE A 400 27.11 -15.89 -17.74
CA ILE A 400 27.51 -16.72 -16.61
C ILE A 400 27.29 -18.15 -17.09
N GLU A 401 28.41 -18.89 -17.30
CA GLU A 401 28.42 -20.33 -17.52
C GLU A 401 27.90 -21.06 -16.27
#